data_281bb4c607164dedc281c9acee35f3e4
#
_entry.id   281bb4c607164dedc281c9acee35f3e4
#
_cell.length_a   1.000
_cell.length_b   1.000
_cell.length_c   1.000
_cell.angle_alpha   90.00
_cell.angle_beta   90.00
_cell.angle_gamma   90.00
#
_symmetry.space_group_name_H-M   'P 1'
#
loop_
_entity.id
_entity.type
_entity.pdbx_description
1 polymer ?
#
loop_
_entity_poly.entity_id
_entity_poly.type
_entity_poly.pdbx_seq_one_letter_code
_entity_poly.pdbx_strand_id
1 'polypeptide(L)'
;MKEELMTEVMQHMLSYLDNAQMKQLRQVMEQALCRYDVTELEMKPEEDDSNNLIARFIAAKRIEGCSEKTLKYYQTTIDALVVSIGKSVRHIHTEDLRTYLTEYQSKKQSSRVTIDNIRRILSSFFSWLEDEDYIIKSPVRRIHKVKAASNIKETFSDEDLEKMRDNSENLRDLAMIDMLASTGMRVGEMVLLNRDDINFAERECVVFGKGEKERIVYFDARAKLHLQEYLDSRTDDNPALFVTLRTPHERIKIGGIEYRLRKMGKQLNIPKVHPHKFRRTLATMAIDKGMPIEQLQRLLGHQRIDTTLQYAMVKQSNVKMAHKKYIG
;
A
#
# COMPACT_ATOMS: atom_id res chain seq x y z
N MET A 1 13.56 50.99 7.00
CA MET A 1 13.91 49.59 6.65
C MET A 1 14.48 48.79 7.83
N LYS A 2 15.64 49.11 8.49
CA LYS A 2 16.11 48.34 9.67
C LYS A 2 15.07 48.33 10.79
N GLU A 3 14.46 49.49 11.08
CA GLU A 3 13.43 49.60 12.13
C GLU A 3 12.12 48.89 11.73
N GLU A 4 11.76 48.89 10.46
CA GLU A 4 10.60 48.17 9.94
C GLU A 4 10.78 46.65 10.09
N LEU A 5 11.94 46.13 9.65
CA LEU A 5 12.30 44.72 9.84
C LEU A 5 12.28 44.31 11.32
N MET A 6 12.84 45.15 12.20
CA MET A 6 12.82 44.90 13.63
C MET A 6 11.39 44.90 14.18
N THR A 7 10.54 45.84 13.73
CA THR A 7 9.12 45.92 14.15
C THR A 7 8.34 44.70 13.70
N GLU A 8 8.54 44.25 12.49
CA GLU A 8 7.91 43.04 11.93
C GLU A 8 8.31 41.77 12.72
N VAL A 9 9.61 41.57 12.95
CA VAL A 9 10.09 40.43 13.75
C VAL A 9 9.53 40.49 15.17
N MET A 10 9.54 41.67 15.80
CA MET A 10 8.99 41.87 17.15
C MET A 10 7.50 41.55 17.20
N GLN A 11 6.70 41.99 16.22
CA GLN A 11 5.28 41.69 16.14
C GLN A 11 5.01 40.17 16.00
N HIS A 12 5.75 39.48 15.18
CA HIS A 12 5.58 38.04 15.02
C HIS A 12 6.00 37.23 16.24
N MET A 13 6.91 37.75 17.05
CA MET A 13 7.39 37.08 18.26
C MET A 13 6.57 37.39 19.52
N LEU A 14 5.68 38.36 19.48
CA LEU A 14 4.84 38.79 20.62
C LEU A 14 4.05 37.67 21.29
N SER A 15 3.60 36.70 20.51
CA SER A 15 2.82 35.55 21.01
C SER A 15 3.69 34.38 21.54
N TYR A 16 5.00 34.47 21.41
CA TYR A 16 5.94 33.39 21.75
C TYR A 16 6.92 33.72 22.85
N LEU A 17 7.20 35.02 23.08
CA LEU A 17 8.18 35.50 24.02
C LEU A 17 7.55 36.35 25.09
N ASP A 18 8.10 36.28 26.32
CA ASP A 18 7.74 37.19 27.38
C ASP A 18 8.44 38.57 27.23
N ASN A 19 8.06 39.53 28.06
CA ASN A 19 8.56 40.91 27.98
C ASN A 19 10.08 41.02 28.16
N ALA A 20 10.69 40.15 28.97
CA ALA A 20 12.15 40.15 29.19
C ALA A 20 12.88 39.60 27.97
N GLN A 21 12.38 38.50 27.40
CA GLN A 21 12.90 37.88 26.20
C GLN A 21 12.75 38.81 24.99
N MET A 22 11.62 39.52 24.87
CA MET A 22 11.40 40.52 23.84
C MET A 22 12.38 41.66 23.89
N LYS A 23 12.70 42.14 25.09
CA LYS A 23 13.71 43.19 25.30
C LYS A 23 15.10 42.72 24.91
N GLN A 24 15.44 41.49 25.26
CA GLN A 24 16.70 40.86 24.86
C GLN A 24 16.81 40.64 23.36
N LEU A 25 15.75 40.13 22.70
CA LEU A 25 15.68 39.98 21.26
C LEU A 25 15.92 41.30 20.55
N ARG A 26 15.26 42.40 20.99
CA ARG A 26 15.47 43.73 20.43
C ARG A 26 16.91 44.18 20.51
N GLN A 27 17.57 44.03 21.67
CA GLN A 27 18.97 44.42 21.86
C GLN A 27 19.92 43.64 20.96
N VAL A 28 19.70 42.32 20.84
CA VAL A 28 20.50 41.44 19.95
C VAL A 28 20.34 41.84 18.50
N MET A 29 19.10 42.10 18.06
CA MET A 29 18.84 42.55 16.68
C MET A 29 19.45 43.91 16.39
N GLU A 30 19.36 44.88 17.31
CA GLU A 30 20.00 46.19 17.17
C GLU A 30 21.52 46.07 17.00
N GLN A 31 22.17 45.25 17.84
CA GLN A 31 23.60 44.98 17.76
C GLN A 31 24.02 44.23 16.48
N ALA A 32 23.19 43.29 16.02
CA ALA A 32 23.49 42.52 14.81
C ALA A 32 23.33 43.40 13.57
N LEU A 33 22.23 44.13 13.46
CA LEU A 33 21.87 44.92 12.28
C LEU A 33 22.69 46.22 12.15
N CYS A 34 23.38 46.68 13.21
CA CYS A 34 24.23 47.89 13.10
C CYS A 34 25.39 47.73 12.11
N ARG A 35 25.82 46.49 11.86
CA ARG A 35 26.94 46.15 10.95
C ARG A 35 26.52 45.90 9.49
N TYR A 36 25.24 45.91 9.20
CA TYR A 36 24.71 45.59 7.88
C TYR A 36 23.93 46.75 7.30
N ASP A 37 23.98 46.92 6.00
CA ASP A 37 23.08 47.82 5.31
C ASP A 37 21.89 47.00 4.82
N VAL A 38 20.69 47.26 5.36
CA VAL A 38 19.48 46.50 5.04
C VAL A 38 18.72 47.24 3.95
N THR A 39 18.69 46.66 2.78
CA THR A 39 17.90 47.10 1.63
C THR A 39 16.77 46.14 1.40
N GLU A 40 15.58 46.64 1.05
CA GLU A 40 14.48 45.80 0.60
C GLU A 40 14.88 45.22 -0.77
N LEU A 41 15.02 43.90 -0.82
CA LEU A 41 15.19 43.21 -2.09
C LEU A 41 13.81 43.22 -2.78
N GLU A 42 13.74 43.78 -4.00
CA GLU A 42 12.61 43.45 -4.86
C GLU A 42 12.57 41.90 -4.94
N MET A 43 11.59 41.31 -4.25
CA MET A 43 11.36 39.87 -4.31
C MET A 43 11.04 39.55 -5.78
N LYS A 44 12.05 39.11 -6.54
CA LYS A 44 11.77 38.32 -7.72
C LYS A 44 10.87 37.20 -7.25
N PRO A 45 9.74 36.94 -7.92
CA PRO A 45 8.92 35.78 -7.56
C PRO A 45 9.86 34.59 -7.51
N GLU A 46 9.96 33.94 -6.34
CA GLU A 46 10.74 32.70 -6.21
C GLU A 46 10.22 31.78 -7.31
N GLU A 47 11.11 31.40 -8.22
CA GLU A 47 10.75 30.40 -9.23
C GLU A 47 10.25 29.17 -8.49
N ASP A 48 9.04 28.75 -8.81
CA ASP A 48 8.46 27.57 -8.19
C ASP A 48 9.30 26.33 -8.51
N ASP A 49 10.14 25.92 -7.58
CA ASP A 49 11.02 24.77 -7.70
C ASP A 49 10.33 23.44 -7.32
N SER A 50 9.01 23.43 -7.10
CA SER A 50 8.24 22.28 -6.66
C SER A 50 8.51 21.03 -7.48
N ASN A 51 8.55 21.14 -8.81
CA ASN A 51 8.82 20.00 -9.69
C ASN A 51 10.22 19.41 -9.48
N ASN A 52 11.23 20.28 -9.24
CA ASN A 52 12.59 19.85 -8.96
C ASN A 52 12.67 19.14 -7.61
N LEU A 53 12.02 19.66 -6.57
CA LEU A 53 11.98 19.06 -5.25
C LEU A 53 11.25 17.71 -5.26
N ILE A 54 10.16 17.58 -6.01
CA ILE A 54 9.47 16.30 -6.21
C ILE A 54 10.40 15.28 -6.88
N ALA A 55 11.11 15.69 -7.95
CA ALA A 55 12.03 14.80 -8.66
C ALA A 55 13.18 14.33 -7.73
N ARG A 56 13.74 15.21 -6.90
CA ARG A 56 14.77 14.86 -5.90
C ARG A 56 14.25 13.89 -4.86
N PHE A 57 13.05 14.13 -4.33
CA PHE A 57 12.40 13.21 -3.39
C PHE A 57 12.21 11.82 -4.00
N ILE A 58 11.72 11.73 -5.23
CA ILE A 58 11.54 10.44 -5.93
C ILE A 58 12.89 9.74 -6.14
N ALA A 59 13.95 10.48 -6.48
CA ALA A 59 15.30 9.93 -6.60
C ALA A 59 15.82 9.39 -5.25
N ALA A 60 15.64 10.14 -4.16
CA ALA A 60 16.01 9.70 -2.81
C ALA A 60 15.26 8.40 -2.43
N LYS A 61 13.94 8.33 -2.67
CA LYS A 61 13.15 7.12 -2.39
C LYS A 61 13.52 5.93 -3.27
N ARG A 62 14.03 6.17 -4.47
CA ARG A 62 14.56 5.11 -5.34
C ARG A 62 15.83 4.50 -4.74
N ILE A 63 16.75 5.32 -4.24
CA ILE A 63 17.97 4.87 -3.54
C ILE A 63 17.63 4.10 -2.28
N GLU A 64 16.56 4.49 -1.55
CA GLU A 64 16.05 3.76 -0.39
C GLU A 64 15.41 2.40 -0.74
N GLY A 65 15.37 2.00 -2.02
CA GLY A 65 14.85 0.71 -2.47
C GLY A 65 13.33 0.65 -2.67
N CYS A 66 12.67 1.79 -2.83
CA CYS A 66 11.25 1.82 -3.20
C CYS A 66 11.03 1.28 -4.62
N SER A 67 10.00 0.44 -4.80
CA SER A 67 9.65 -0.07 -6.13
C SER A 67 9.14 1.04 -7.05
N GLU A 68 9.35 0.94 -8.37
CA GLU A 68 8.88 1.90 -9.36
C GLU A 68 7.35 2.15 -9.28
N LYS A 69 6.58 1.11 -8.95
CA LYS A 69 5.14 1.24 -8.71
C LYS A 69 4.83 2.14 -7.51
N THR A 70 5.61 2.04 -6.44
CA THR A 70 5.48 2.89 -5.24
C THR A 70 5.89 4.32 -5.56
N LEU A 71 7.00 4.50 -6.28
CA LEU A 71 7.50 5.82 -6.70
C LEU A 71 6.48 6.55 -7.58
N LYS A 72 5.91 5.86 -8.56
CA LYS A 72 4.84 6.42 -9.40
C LYS A 72 3.62 6.84 -8.58
N TYR A 73 3.24 6.04 -7.58
CA TYR A 73 2.12 6.38 -6.70
C TYR A 73 2.43 7.59 -5.82
N TYR A 74 3.66 7.71 -5.32
CA TYR A 74 4.12 8.89 -4.58
C TYR A 74 4.05 10.13 -5.46
N GLN A 75 4.68 10.08 -6.62
CA GLN A 75 4.71 11.18 -7.57
C GLN A 75 3.30 11.65 -7.94
N THR A 76 2.43 10.75 -8.43
CA THR A 76 1.06 11.13 -8.83
C THR A 76 0.24 11.71 -7.68
N THR A 77 0.48 11.28 -6.44
CA THR A 77 -0.22 11.82 -5.27
C THR A 77 0.26 13.23 -4.93
N ILE A 78 1.57 13.49 -5.01
CA ILE A 78 2.15 14.80 -4.73
C ILE A 78 1.82 15.79 -5.84
N ASP A 79 1.92 15.36 -7.12
CA ASP A 79 1.54 16.19 -8.27
C ASP A 79 0.08 16.63 -8.18
N ALA A 80 -0.83 15.71 -7.80
CA ALA A 80 -2.24 16.03 -7.61
C ALA A 80 -2.47 17.06 -6.48
N LEU A 81 -1.67 17.01 -5.42
CA LEU A 81 -1.71 18.01 -4.35
C LEU A 81 -1.30 19.39 -4.88
N VAL A 82 -0.12 19.48 -5.51
CA VAL A 82 0.44 20.75 -6.01
C VAL A 82 -0.50 21.40 -7.00
N VAL A 83 -1.01 20.64 -7.96
CA VAL A 83 -2.01 21.13 -8.94
C VAL A 83 -3.29 21.62 -8.24
N SER A 84 -3.76 20.92 -7.21
CA SER A 84 -4.99 21.29 -6.51
C SER A 84 -4.86 22.54 -5.66
N ILE A 85 -3.71 22.74 -5.01
CA ILE A 85 -3.46 23.89 -4.11
C ILE A 85 -2.98 25.12 -4.90
N GLY A 86 -2.19 24.92 -5.96
CA GLY A 86 -1.65 26.01 -6.79
C GLY A 86 -0.62 26.87 -6.07
N LYS A 87 0.09 26.32 -5.07
CA LYS A 87 1.17 26.97 -4.33
C LYS A 87 2.45 26.15 -4.45
N SER A 88 3.60 26.84 -4.38
CA SER A 88 4.88 26.15 -4.20
C SER A 88 4.84 25.25 -2.95
N VAL A 89 5.48 24.07 -3.06
CA VAL A 89 5.54 23.10 -1.93
C VAL A 89 6.15 23.70 -0.67
N ARG A 90 7.00 24.73 -0.80
CA ARG A 90 7.62 25.44 0.33
C ARG A 90 6.60 26.27 1.12
N HIS A 91 5.53 26.72 0.47
CA HIS A 91 4.50 27.61 1.03
C HIS A 91 3.19 26.90 1.35
N ILE A 92 3.15 25.58 1.31
CA ILE A 92 1.98 24.79 1.72
C ILE A 92 1.93 24.70 3.24
N HIS A 93 0.83 25.15 3.81
CA HIS A 93 0.58 25.10 5.26
C HIS A 93 -0.39 23.98 5.65
N THR A 94 -0.48 23.72 6.97
CA THR A 94 -1.35 22.66 7.51
C THR A 94 -2.81 22.81 7.08
N GLU A 95 -3.32 24.05 7.02
CA GLU A 95 -4.72 24.30 6.61
C GLU A 95 -4.96 23.99 5.13
N ASP A 96 -4.00 24.29 4.25
CA ASP A 96 -4.08 23.91 2.84
C ASP A 96 -4.24 22.39 2.70
N LEU A 97 -3.46 21.63 3.46
CA LEU A 97 -3.53 20.17 3.46
C LEU A 97 -4.84 19.62 4.03
N ARG A 98 -5.37 20.23 5.10
CA ARG A 98 -6.67 19.85 5.67
C ARG A 98 -7.80 20.09 4.66
N THR A 99 -7.80 21.23 4.03
CA THR A 99 -8.76 21.59 2.97
C THR A 99 -8.67 20.61 1.82
N TYR A 100 -7.47 20.37 1.30
CA TYR A 100 -7.22 19.40 0.22
C TYR A 100 -7.75 18.00 0.54
N LEU A 101 -7.40 17.44 1.72
CA LEU A 101 -7.84 16.10 2.12
C LEU A 101 -9.36 16.02 2.28
N THR A 102 -9.99 17.06 2.81
CA THR A 102 -11.46 17.13 2.97
C THR A 102 -12.16 17.21 1.61
N GLU A 103 -11.68 18.07 0.72
CA GLU A 103 -12.21 18.19 -0.64
C GLU A 103 -11.99 16.93 -1.46
N TYR A 104 -10.80 16.32 -1.38
CA TYR A 104 -10.49 15.06 -2.06
C TYR A 104 -11.47 13.97 -1.61
N GLN A 105 -11.72 13.86 -0.30
CA GLN A 105 -12.67 12.89 0.25
C GLN A 105 -14.08 13.11 -0.30
N SER A 106 -14.55 14.35 -0.30
CA SER A 106 -15.91 14.71 -0.76
C SER A 106 -16.08 14.52 -2.26
N LYS A 107 -15.16 15.09 -3.07
CA LYS A 107 -15.23 15.05 -4.55
C LYS A 107 -15.07 13.63 -5.10
N LYS A 108 -14.19 12.81 -4.52
CA LYS A 108 -13.91 11.44 -4.97
C LYS A 108 -14.66 10.37 -4.20
N GLN A 109 -15.48 10.73 -3.22
CA GLN A 109 -16.14 9.80 -2.28
C GLN A 109 -15.19 8.73 -1.73
N SER A 110 -13.95 9.17 -1.42
CA SER A 110 -12.86 8.28 -1.06
C SER A 110 -13.01 7.74 0.36
N SER A 111 -12.60 6.49 0.57
CA SER A 111 -12.61 5.87 1.89
C SER A 111 -11.61 6.56 2.84
N ARG A 112 -11.87 6.50 4.15
CA ARG A 112 -10.94 7.00 5.18
C ARG A 112 -9.55 6.34 5.08
N VAL A 113 -9.48 5.08 4.63
CA VAL A 113 -8.22 4.38 4.37
C VAL A 113 -7.45 5.04 3.23
N THR A 114 -8.14 5.44 2.17
CA THR A 114 -7.52 6.15 1.04
C THR A 114 -6.96 7.50 1.49
N ILE A 115 -7.72 8.26 2.29
CA ILE A 115 -7.27 9.54 2.84
C ILE A 115 -6.04 9.36 3.75
N ASP A 116 -6.02 8.33 4.62
CA ASP A 116 -4.83 8.04 5.44
C ASP A 116 -3.62 7.65 4.60
N ASN A 117 -3.80 6.92 3.51
CA ASN A 117 -2.70 6.60 2.59
C ASN A 117 -2.13 7.85 1.91
N ILE A 118 -2.99 8.77 1.44
CA ILE A 118 -2.56 10.06 0.89
C ILE A 118 -1.80 10.84 1.97
N ARG A 119 -2.37 10.99 3.16
CA ARG A 119 -1.71 11.65 4.29
C ARG A 119 -0.31 11.07 4.58
N ARG A 120 -0.16 9.74 4.54
CA ARG A 120 1.13 9.07 4.78
C ARG A 120 2.16 9.40 3.70
N ILE A 121 1.75 9.47 2.44
CA ILE A 121 2.62 9.87 1.33
C ILE A 121 3.06 11.32 1.51
N LEU A 122 2.11 12.21 1.79
CA LEU A 122 2.41 13.63 2.05
C LEU A 122 3.30 13.79 3.28
N SER A 123 3.08 13.00 4.34
CA SER A 123 3.96 12.98 5.51
C SER A 123 5.39 12.58 5.15
N SER A 124 5.56 11.56 4.30
CA SER A 124 6.89 11.15 3.84
C SER A 124 7.59 12.24 3.02
N PHE A 125 6.84 12.93 2.15
CA PHE A 125 7.38 14.00 1.31
C PHE A 125 7.77 15.24 2.14
N PHE A 126 6.86 15.75 2.94
CA PHE A 126 7.11 16.96 3.72
C PHE A 126 8.11 16.73 4.89
N SER A 127 8.21 15.50 5.42
CA SER A 127 9.28 15.18 6.37
C SER A 127 10.63 15.15 5.67
N TRP A 128 10.71 14.63 4.44
CA TRP A 128 11.95 14.69 3.66
C TRP A 128 12.34 16.15 3.33
N LEU A 129 11.38 17.02 2.99
CA LEU A 129 11.66 18.45 2.80
C LEU A 129 12.17 19.15 4.07
N GLU A 130 11.66 18.75 5.25
CA GLU A 130 12.13 19.22 6.56
C GLU A 130 13.54 18.69 6.86
N ASP A 131 13.80 17.40 6.62
CA ASP A 131 15.09 16.74 6.85
C ASP A 131 16.22 17.28 5.95
N GLU A 132 15.87 17.77 4.74
CA GLU A 132 16.80 18.38 3.78
C GLU A 132 16.84 19.92 3.86
N ASP A 133 16.27 20.50 4.92
CA ASP A 133 16.24 21.95 5.18
C ASP A 133 15.56 22.81 4.10
N TYR A 134 14.71 22.19 3.24
CA TYR A 134 13.91 22.94 2.26
C TYR A 134 12.74 23.69 2.89
N ILE A 135 12.26 23.21 4.04
CA ILE A 135 11.21 23.83 4.86
C ILE A 135 11.59 23.71 6.34
N ILE A 136 11.20 24.69 7.14
CA ILE A 136 11.53 24.73 8.58
C ILE A 136 10.77 23.61 9.34
N LYS A 137 9.52 23.32 8.93
CA LYS A 137 8.65 22.37 9.63
C LYS A 137 7.62 21.76 8.71
N SER A 138 7.48 20.44 8.75
CA SER A 138 6.50 19.71 7.97
C SER A 138 5.05 20.10 8.33
N PRO A 139 4.24 20.57 7.36
CA PRO A 139 2.86 20.97 7.58
C PRO A 139 1.95 19.77 7.90
N VAL A 140 2.38 18.54 7.59
CA VAL A 140 1.61 17.31 7.88
C VAL A 140 1.71 16.90 9.36
N ARG A 141 2.69 17.41 10.10
CA ARG A 141 2.99 17.00 11.49
C ARG A 141 1.77 17.10 12.43
N ARG A 142 0.89 18.09 12.20
CA ARG A 142 -0.34 18.31 12.98
C ARG A 142 -1.56 17.55 12.43
N ILE A 143 -1.39 16.74 11.37
CA ILE A 143 -2.47 15.95 10.79
C ILE A 143 -2.31 14.49 11.24
N HIS A 144 -3.10 14.10 12.23
CA HIS A 144 -3.02 12.78 12.82
C HIS A 144 -3.61 11.70 11.90
N LYS A 145 -3.28 10.44 12.20
CA LYS A 145 -3.81 9.26 11.51
C LYS A 145 -5.33 9.28 11.45
N VAL A 146 -5.88 9.08 10.26
CA VAL A 146 -7.32 8.99 10.06
C VAL A 146 -7.81 7.63 10.57
N LYS A 147 -8.65 7.64 11.60
CA LYS A 147 -9.24 6.43 12.15
C LYS A 147 -10.26 5.87 11.15
N ALA A 148 -9.99 4.69 10.61
CA ALA A 148 -10.93 3.91 9.81
C ALA A 148 -11.48 2.76 10.64
N ALA A 149 -12.76 2.46 10.50
CA ALA A 149 -13.34 1.28 11.12
C ALA A 149 -12.67 0.03 10.54
N SER A 150 -12.28 -0.91 11.41
CA SER A 150 -11.79 -2.22 11.00
C SER A 150 -12.99 -3.08 10.64
N ASN A 151 -13.32 -3.15 9.36
CA ASN A 151 -14.37 -4.05 8.89
C ASN A 151 -13.78 -5.45 8.70
N ILE A 152 -14.47 -6.47 9.23
CA ILE A 152 -14.19 -7.87 8.93
C ILE A 152 -14.39 -8.06 7.44
N LYS A 153 -13.32 -8.42 6.74
CA LYS A 153 -13.40 -8.64 5.30
C LYS A 153 -13.93 -10.04 5.05
N GLU A 154 -14.94 -10.16 4.19
CA GLU A 154 -15.60 -11.41 3.81
C GLU A 154 -14.62 -12.43 3.21
N THR A 155 -14.85 -13.71 3.52
CA THR A 155 -14.22 -14.89 2.93
C THR A 155 -15.19 -15.57 1.96
N PHE A 156 -14.73 -16.55 1.20
CA PHE A 156 -15.61 -17.45 0.49
C PHE A 156 -16.14 -18.53 1.46
N SER A 157 -17.37 -18.99 1.25
CA SER A 157 -17.85 -20.25 1.81
C SER A 157 -17.28 -21.43 1.01
N ASP A 158 -17.40 -22.64 1.55
CA ASP A 158 -17.00 -23.84 0.83
C ASP A 158 -17.86 -24.03 -0.43
N GLU A 159 -19.17 -23.69 -0.35
CA GLU A 159 -20.10 -23.76 -1.48
C GLU A 159 -19.74 -22.73 -2.58
N ASP A 160 -19.27 -21.54 -2.20
CA ASP A 160 -18.81 -20.56 -3.19
C ASP A 160 -17.61 -21.08 -3.98
N LEU A 161 -16.66 -21.76 -3.31
CA LEU A 161 -15.50 -22.35 -3.95
C LEU A 161 -15.89 -23.48 -4.90
N GLU A 162 -16.78 -24.39 -4.46
CA GLU A 162 -17.28 -25.49 -5.33
C GLU A 162 -18.06 -24.93 -6.53
N LYS A 163 -18.95 -23.97 -6.33
CA LYS A 163 -19.65 -23.30 -7.44
C LYS A 163 -18.70 -22.71 -8.48
N MET A 164 -17.59 -22.09 -8.03
CA MET A 164 -16.58 -21.55 -8.94
C MET A 164 -15.85 -22.66 -9.72
N ARG A 165 -15.59 -23.80 -9.09
CA ARG A 165 -14.97 -24.97 -9.73
C ARG A 165 -15.90 -25.58 -10.79
N ASP A 166 -17.14 -25.90 -10.39
CA ASP A 166 -18.13 -26.54 -11.25
C ASP A 166 -18.53 -25.71 -12.47
N ASN A 167 -18.42 -24.38 -12.35
CA ASN A 167 -18.74 -23.45 -13.44
C ASN A 167 -17.50 -22.85 -14.11
N SER A 168 -16.33 -23.48 -13.96
CA SER A 168 -15.15 -23.09 -14.70
C SER A 168 -15.26 -23.43 -16.17
N GLU A 169 -15.25 -22.42 -17.05
CA GLU A 169 -15.45 -22.58 -18.50
C GLU A 169 -14.30 -23.35 -19.20
N ASN A 170 -13.15 -23.47 -18.54
CA ASN A 170 -11.95 -24.13 -19.11
C ASN A 170 -10.98 -24.59 -18.00
N LEU A 171 -10.12 -25.54 -18.34
CA LEU A 171 -9.18 -26.17 -17.41
C LEU A 171 -8.19 -25.17 -16.79
N ARG A 172 -7.75 -24.15 -17.55
CA ARG A 172 -6.86 -23.11 -17.01
C ARG A 172 -7.49 -22.37 -15.84
N ASP A 173 -8.75 -21.91 -16.00
CA ASP A 173 -9.42 -21.13 -14.98
C ASP A 173 -9.70 -21.99 -13.73
N LEU A 174 -10.02 -23.27 -13.92
CA LEU A 174 -10.15 -24.26 -12.84
C LEU A 174 -8.85 -24.43 -12.08
N ALA A 175 -7.75 -24.69 -12.80
CA ALA A 175 -6.43 -24.82 -12.18
C ALA A 175 -5.99 -23.52 -11.44
N MET A 176 -6.28 -22.34 -11.99
CA MET A 176 -5.99 -21.06 -11.33
C MET A 176 -6.76 -20.90 -10.02
N ILE A 177 -8.05 -21.26 -10.00
CA ILE A 177 -8.88 -21.20 -8.78
C ILE A 177 -8.29 -22.08 -7.71
N ASP A 178 -7.95 -23.33 -8.04
CA ASP A 178 -7.43 -24.28 -7.07
C ASP A 178 -6.05 -23.91 -6.56
N MET A 179 -5.18 -23.44 -7.44
CA MET A 179 -3.87 -22.93 -7.01
C MET A 179 -4.00 -21.72 -6.06
N LEU A 180 -4.92 -20.78 -6.33
CA LEU A 180 -5.16 -19.65 -5.43
C LEU A 180 -5.79 -20.10 -4.10
N ALA A 181 -6.73 -21.03 -4.13
CA ALA A 181 -7.44 -21.52 -2.95
C ALA A 181 -6.54 -22.37 -2.04
N SER A 182 -5.71 -23.23 -2.65
CA SER A 182 -4.87 -24.19 -1.95
C SER A 182 -3.59 -23.56 -1.40
N THR A 183 -2.91 -22.71 -2.18
CA THR A 183 -1.61 -22.13 -1.78
C THR A 183 -1.72 -20.80 -1.05
N GLY A 184 -2.80 -20.05 -1.29
CA GLY A 184 -2.93 -18.67 -0.83
C GLY A 184 -1.84 -17.71 -1.32
N MET A 185 -1.10 -18.06 -2.38
CA MET A 185 -0.09 -17.18 -2.97
C MET A 185 -0.67 -15.88 -3.47
N ARG A 186 0.16 -14.85 -3.63
CA ARG A 186 -0.29 -13.60 -4.24
C ARG A 186 -0.42 -13.78 -5.75
N VAL A 187 -1.40 -13.12 -6.35
CA VAL A 187 -1.57 -13.17 -7.82
C VAL A 187 -0.31 -12.73 -8.58
N GLY A 188 0.45 -11.77 -8.03
CA GLY A 188 1.72 -11.35 -8.60
C GLY A 188 2.80 -12.44 -8.58
N GLU A 189 2.77 -13.33 -7.59
CA GLU A 189 3.64 -14.49 -7.49
C GLU A 189 3.21 -15.56 -8.50
N MET A 190 1.91 -15.83 -8.60
CA MET A 190 1.36 -16.85 -9.51
C MET A 190 1.64 -16.55 -10.98
N VAL A 191 1.55 -15.29 -11.42
CA VAL A 191 1.82 -14.94 -12.83
C VAL A 191 3.28 -15.08 -13.23
N LEU A 192 4.21 -15.13 -12.27
CA LEU A 192 5.63 -15.27 -12.52
C LEU A 192 6.05 -16.74 -12.63
N LEU A 193 5.27 -17.70 -12.12
CA LEU A 193 5.59 -19.11 -12.16
C LEU A 193 5.73 -19.66 -13.58
N ASN A 194 6.69 -20.56 -13.76
CA ASN A 194 6.88 -21.40 -14.94
C ASN A 194 6.37 -22.81 -14.68
N ARG A 195 6.28 -23.62 -15.73
CA ARG A 195 5.91 -25.05 -15.62
C ARG A 195 6.91 -25.81 -14.74
N ASP A 196 8.21 -25.52 -14.92
CA ASP A 196 9.31 -26.20 -14.23
C ASP A 196 9.46 -25.81 -12.75
N ASP A 197 8.79 -24.75 -12.30
CA ASP A 197 8.78 -24.35 -10.88
C ASP A 197 7.87 -25.24 -10.02
N ILE A 198 7.12 -26.17 -10.63
CA ILE A 198 6.11 -26.99 -9.94
C ILE A 198 6.68 -28.38 -9.62
N ASN A 199 6.84 -28.65 -8.36
CA ASN A 199 7.15 -30.00 -7.88
C ASN A 199 5.86 -30.78 -7.61
N PHE A 200 5.41 -31.58 -8.57
CA PHE A 200 4.21 -32.39 -8.47
C PHE A 200 4.32 -33.55 -7.47
N ALA A 201 5.54 -34.07 -7.23
CA ALA A 201 5.75 -35.15 -6.27
C ALA A 201 5.46 -34.66 -4.85
N GLU A 202 6.12 -33.58 -4.45
CA GLU A 202 5.97 -32.99 -3.12
C GLU A 202 4.77 -32.01 -3.03
N ARG A 203 4.11 -31.68 -4.11
CA ARG A 203 2.99 -30.72 -4.20
C ARG A 203 3.36 -29.34 -3.66
N GLU A 204 4.48 -28.82 -4.13
CA GLU A 204 4.99 -27.53 -3.72
C GLU A 204 5.56 -26.73 -4.90
N CYS A 205 5.70 -25.43 -4.70
CA CYS A 205 6.48 -24.58 -5.59
C CYS A 205 7.10 -23.41 -4.81
N VAL A 206 8.20 -22.89 -5.34
CA VAL A 206 8.87 -21.72 -4.78
C VAL A 206 8.27 -20.46 -5.40
N VAL A 207 7.90 -19.50 -4.57
CA VAL A 207 7.40 -18.21 -5.02
C VAL A 207 8.25 -17.06 -4.48
N PHE A 208 8.41 -16.01 -5.29
CA PHE A 208 9.21 -14.84 -4.95
C PHE A 208 8.29 -13.72 -4.43
N GLY A 209 8.50 -13.36 -3.16
CA GLY A 209 7.78 -12.27 -2.50
C GLY A 209 8.40 -10.89 -2.74
N LYS A 210 7.85 -9.87 -2.09
CA LYS A 210 8.41 -8.51 -2.12
C LYS A 210 9.84 -8.51 -1.57
N GLY A 211 10.79 -7.93 -2.34
CA GLY A 211 12.22 -7.88 -1.98
C GLY A 211 12.93 -9.21 -2.25
N GLU A 212 12.51 -9.94 -3.28
CA GLU A 212 13.15 -11.20 -3.77
C GLU A 212 13.24 -12.30 -2.70
N LYS A 213 12.42 -12.23 -1.66
CA LYS A 213 12.38 -13.28 -0.64
C LYS A 213 11.62 -14.48 -1.17
N GLU A 214 12.31 -15.60 -1.25
CA GLU A 214 11.74 -16.89 -1.60
C GLU A 214 10.93 -17.49 -0.45
N ARG A 215 9.87 -18.18 -0.78
CA ARG A 215 9.19 -19.10 0.13
C ARG A 215 8.56 -20.26 -0.62
N ILE A 216 8.50 -21.39 0.02
CA ILE A 216 7.77 -22.56 -0.48
C ILE A 216 6.28 -22.37 -0.16
N VAL A 217 5.43 -22.69 -1.11
CA VAL A 217 3.99 -22.81 -0.96
C VAL A 217 3.54 -24.20 -1.35
N TYR A 218 2.52 -24.70 -0.69
CA TYR A 218 2.03 -26.08 -0.85
C TYR A 218 0.64 -26.06 -1.47
N PHE A 219 0.37 -27.03 -2.35
CA PHE A 219 -0.94 -27.20 -2.94
C PHE A 219 -1.50 -28.61 -2.67
N ASP A 220 -2.83 -28.69 -2.59
CA ASP A 220 -3.51 -29.93 -2.27
C ASP A 220 -3.60 -30.88 -3.49
N ALA A 221 -4.17 -32.08 -3.27
CA ALA A 221 -4.31 -33.08 -4.33
C ALA A 221 -5.23 -32.62 -5.45
N ARG A 222 -6.27 -31.84 -5.16
CA ARG A 222 -7.20 -31.30 -6.15
C ARG A 222 -6.49 -30.31 -7.08
N ALA A 223 -5.76 -29.36 -6.51
CA ALA A 223 -4.95 -28.42 -7.29
C ALA A 223 -3.91 -29.13 -8.16
N LYS A 224 -3.28 -30.20 -7.64
CA LYS A 224 -2.37 -31.05 -8.42
C LYS A 224 -3.05 -31.61 -9.66
N LEU A 225 -4.19 -32.28 -9.49
CA LEU A 225 -4.90 -32.94 -10.58
C LEU A 225 -5.35 -31.94 -11.66
N HIS A 226 -6.02 -30.87 -11.28
CA HIS A 226 -6.50 -29.88 -12.23
C HIS A 226 -5.35 -29.12 -12.91
N LEU A 227 -4.24 -28.91 -12.21
CA LEU A 227 -3.06 -28.27 -12.81
C LEU A 227 -2.39 -29.19 -13.83
N GLN A 228 -2.26 -30.49 -13.55
CA GLN A 228 -1.75 -31.47 -14.50
C GLN A 228 -2.64 -31.54 -15.74
N GLU A 229 -3.95 -31.70 -15.55
CA GLU A 229 -4.91 -31.76 -16.65
C GLU A 229 -4.85 -30.49 -17.53
N TYR A 230 -4.72 -29.31 -16.91
CA TYR A 230 -4.51 -28.08 -17.67
C TYR A 230 -3.22 -28.11 -18.47
N LEU A 231 -2.10 -28.52 -17.86
CA LEU A 231 -0.79 -28.55 -18.55
C LEU A 231 -0.77 -29.57 -19.68
N ASP A 232 -1.40 -30.73 -19.50
CA ASP A 232 -1.51 -31.78 -20.53
C ASP A 232 -2.38 -31.33 -21.71
N SER A 233 -3.35 -30.43 -21.46
CA SER A 233 -4.20 -29.86 -22.52
C SER A 233 -3.52 -28.75 -23.34
N ARG A 234 -2.34 -28.27 -22.92
CA ARG A 234 -1.63 -27.20 -23.62
C ARG A 234 -0.90 -27.69 -24.86
N THR A 235 -1.02 -26.91 -25.92
CA THR A 235 -0.38 -27.18 -27.22
C THR A 235 0.72 -26.17 -27.56
N ASP A 236 1.03 -25.27 -26.64
CA ASP A 236 2.07 -24.25 -26.80
C ASP A 236 3.35 -24.58 -26.00
N ASP A 237 4.48 -23.99 -26.42
CA ASP A 237 5.80 -24.17 -25.77
C ASP A 237 6.16 -23.06 -24.78
N ASN A 238 5.23 -22.18 -24.45
CA ASN A 238 5.50 -21.07 -23.51
C ASN A 238 5.85 -21.63 -22.13
N PRO A 239 6.99 -21.27 -21.53
CA PRO A 239 7.41 -21.76 -20.22
C PRO A 239 6.50 -21.33 -19.08
N ALA A 240 5.70 -20.24 -19.25
CA ALA A 240 4.82 -19.75 -18.20
C ALA A 240 3.84 -20.82 -17.74
N LEU A 241 3.61 -20.91 -16.42
CA LEU A 241 2.62 -21.83 -15.84
C LEU A 241 1.22 -21.55 -16.39
N PHE A 242 0.81 -20.29 -16.42
CA PHE A 242 -0.49 -19.89 -16.95
C PHE A 242 -0.35 -18.93 -18.13
N VAL A 243 -1.07 -19.24 -19.21
CA VAL A 243 -1.06 -18.46 -20.46
C VAL A 243 -2.45 -18.00 -20.86
N THR A 244 -2.51 -17.07 -21.80
CA THR A 244 -3.77 -16.64 -22.44
C THR A 244 -4.35 -17.80 -23.28
N LEU A 245 -5.69 -17.88 -23.38
CA LEU A 245 -6.37 -18.92 -24.19
C LEU A 245 -6.29 -18.68 -25.70
N ARG A 246 -5.90 -17.47 -26.10
CA ARG A 246 -5.79 -17.08 -27.52
C ARG A 246 -4.33 -17.09 -27.94
N THR A 247 -4.08 -17.50 -29.17
CA THR A 247 -2.78 -17.34 -29.84
C THR A 247 -2.33 -15.88 -29.78
N PRO A 248 -1.06 -15.60 -29.41
CA PRO A 248 0.09 -16.52 -29.32
C PRO A 248 0.32 -17.17 -27.94
N HIS A 249 -0.67 -17.36 -27.09
CA HIS A 249 -0.54 -18.00 -25.76
C HIS A 249 0.51 -17.32 -24.87
N GLU A 250 0.40 -16.01 -24.70
CA GLU A 250 1.32 -15.26 -23.84
C GLU A 250 1.09 -15.53 -22.36
N ARG A 251 2.13 -15.35 -21.55
CA ARG A 251 2.03 -15.36 -20.07
C ARG A 251 0.87 -14.48 -19.61
N ILE A 252 -0.02 -15.03 -18.81
CA ILE A 252 -1.17 -14.28 -18.29
C ILE A 252 -0.71 -13.15 -17.37
N LYS A 253 -1.30 -11.97 -17.50
CA LYS A 253 -1.05 -10.81 -16.64
C LYS A 253 -2.02 -10.79 -15.46
N ILE A 254 -1.63 -10.10 -14.37
CA ILE A 254 -2.47 -9.93 -13.16
C ILE A 254 -3.88 -9.47 -13.52
N GLY A 255 -3.99 -8.44 -14.38
CA GLY A 255 -5.29 -7.92 -14.82
C GLY A 255 -6.16 -8.94 -15.54
N GLY A 256 -5.54 -9.89 -16.28
CA GLY A 256 -6.25 -10.99 -16.94
C GLY A 256 -6.89 -11.94 -15.93
N ILE A 257 -6.15 -12.33 -14.87
CA ILE A 257 -6.68 -13.18 -13.79
C ILE A 257 -7.80 -12.45 -13.03
N GLU A 258 -7.56 -11.20 -12.65
CA GLU A 258 -8.57 -10.40 -11.93
C GLU A 258 -9.85 -10.20 -12.74
N TYR A 259 -9.73 -10.00 -14.06
CA TYR A 259 -10.86 -9.87 -14.95
C TYR A 259 -11.70 -11.18 -15.00
N ARG A 260 -11.01 -12.33 -15.16
CA ARG A 260 -11.66 -13.66 -15.23
C ARG A 260 -12.39 -13.96 -13.92
N LEU A 261 -11.74 -13.78 -12.78
CA LEU A 261 -12.34 -14.00 -11.47
C LEU A 261 -13.54 -13.07 -11.23
N ARG A 262 -13.44 -11.80 -11.63
CA ARG A 262 -14.55 -10.84 -11.50
C ARG A 262 -15.73 -11.21 -12.41
N LYS A 263 -15.46 -11.66 -13.65
CA LYS A 263 -16.48 -12.15 -14.58
C LYS A 263 -17.22 -13.34 -13.99
N MET A 264 -16.50 -14.35 -13.52
CA MET A 264 -17.07 -15.54 -12.86
C MET A 264 -17.90 -15.16 -11.63
N GLY A 265 -17.40 -14.29 -10.75
CA GLY A 265 -18.18 -13.82 -9.61
C GLY A 265 -19.50 -13.17 -9.99
N LYS A 266 -19.52 -12.39 -11.07
CA LYS A 266 -20.77 -11.81 -11.59
C LYS A 266 -21.74 -12.87 -12.12
N GLN A 267 -21.25 -13.85 -12.87
CA GLN A 267 -22.05 -14.93 -13.42
C GLN A 267 -22.69 -15.79 -12.32
N LEU A 268 -21.97 -16.05 -11.25
CA LEU A 268 -22.40 -16.91 -10.13
C LEU A 268 -23.07 -16.15 -8.97
N ASN A 269 -23.24 -14.83 -9.10
CA ASN A 269 -23.74 -13.96 -8.02
C ASN A 269 -22.90 -14.04 -6.73
N ILE A 270 -21.59 -14.32 -6.86
CA ILE A 270 -20.65 -14.31 -5.74
C ILE A 270 -20.01 -12.92 -5.62
N PRO A 271 -20.17 -12.21 -4.50
CA PRO A 271 -19.70 -10.84 -4.37
C PRO A 271 -18.16 -10.78 -4.26
N LYS A 272 -17.56 -9.79 -4.96
CA LYS A 272 -16.16 -9.40 -4.82
C LYS A 272 -15.17 -10.55 -4.98
N VAL A 273 -15.29 -11.34 -6.05
CA VAL A 273 -14.30 -12.39 -6.38
C VAL A 273 -13.02 -11.76 -6.90
N HIS A 274 -11.94 -11.93 -6.15
CA HIS A 274 -10.61 -11.43 -6.48
C HIS A 274 -9.51 -12.25 -5.75
N PRO A 275 -8.25 -12.27 -6.22
CA PRO A 275 -7.20 -13.15 -5.68
C PRO A 275 -6.97 -13.03 -4.16
N HIS A 276 -6.99 -11.82 -3.62
CA HIS A 276 -6.81 -11.62 -2.17
C HIS A 276 -7.92 -12.23 -1.31
N LYS A 277 -9.13 -12.45 -1.88
CA LYS A 277 -10.21 -13.11 -1.14
C LYS A 277 -9.90 -14.61 -0.96
N PHE A 278 -9.31 -15.30 -1.95
CA PHE A 278 -8.83 -16.68 -1.82
C PHE A 278 -7.78 -16.81 -0.70
N ARG A 279 -6.76 -15.97 -0.74
CA ARG A 279 -5.71 -15.98 0.29
C ARG A 279 -6.26 -15.75 1.70
N ARG A 280 -7.24 -14.87 1.84
CA ARG A 280 -7.92 -14.61 3.10
C ARG A 280 -8.75 -15.79 3.54
N THR A 281 -9.47 -16.44 2.62
CA THR A 281 -10.25 -17.64 2.89
C THR A 281 -9.35 -18.76 3.41
N LEU A 282 -8.23 -19.04 2.72
CA LEU A 282 -7.24 -20.01 3.19
C LEU A 282 -6.73 -19.66 4.60
N ALA A 283 -6.36 -18.40 4.83
CA ALA A 283 -5.85 -17.98 6.13
C ALA A 283 -6.85 -18.17 7.26
N THR A 284 -8.11 -17.80 7.03
CA THR A 284 -9.20 -17.98 8.01
C THR A 284 -9.48 -19.46 8.27
N MET A 285 -9.58 -20.25 7.19
CA MET A 285 -9.78 -21.70 7.30
C MET A 285 -8.63 -22.40 8.06
N ALA A 286 -7.38 -22.01 7.79
CA ALA A 286 -6.21 -22.57 8.47
C ALA A 286 -6.26 -22.29 9.99
N ILE A 287 -6.60 -21.05 10.38
CA ILE A 287 -6.78 -20.69 11.80
C ILE A 287 -7.95 -21.46 12.42
N ASP A 288 -9.09 -21.54 11.73
CA ASP A 288 -10.27 -22.26 12.20
C ASP A 288 -9.98 -23.77 12.39
N LYS A 289 -9.06 -24.32 11.60
CA LYS A 289 -8.56 -25.71 11.75
C LYS A 289 -7.44 -25.85 12.79
N GLY A 290 -7.02 -24.77 13.45
CA GLY A 290 -6.05 -24.79 14.54
C GLY A 290 -4.59 -24.65 14.11
N MET A 291 -4.29 -24.17 12.89
CA MET A 291 -2.92 -23.89 12.48
C MET A 291 -2.34 -22.77 13.35
N PRO A 292 -1.15 -22.95 13.95
CA PRO A 292 -0.45 -21.90 14.69
C PRO A 292 -0.20 -20.66 13.81
N ILE A 293 -0.37 -19.47 14.39
CA ILE A 293 -0.33 -18.22 13.64
C ILE A 293 1.06 -17.94 13.03
N GLU A 294 2.11 -18.42 13.69
CA GLU A 294 3.49 -18.32 13.22
C GLU A 294 3.72 -19.17 11.97
N GLN A 295 3.12 -20.36 11.92
CA GLN A 295 3.18 -21.24 10.74
C GLN A 295 2.40 -20.60 9.59
N LEU A 296 1.21 -20.07 9.85
CA LEU A 296 0.42 -19.36 8.87
C LEU A 296 1.14 -18.09 8.36
N GLN A 297 1.82 -17.36 9.25
CA GLN A 297 2.64 -16.20 8.86
C GLN A 297 3.73 -16.60 7.86
N ARG A 298 4.44 -17.70 8.12
CA ARG A 298 5.48 -18.24 7.22
C ARG A 298 4.89 -18.69 5.90
N LEU A 299 3.82 -19.48 5.92
CA LEU A 299 3.11 -19.95 4.73
C LEU A 299 2.70 -18.78 3.82
N LEU A 300 2.14 -17.75 4.40
CA LEU A 300 1.70 -16.57 3.66
C LEU A 300 2.86 -15.61 3.31
N GLY A 301 4.02 -15.71 3.94
CA GLY A 301 5.15 -14.78 3.74
C GLY A 301 4.81 -13.36 4.19
N HIS A 302 4.23 -13.20 5.37
CA HIS A 302 4.01 -11.90 5.98
C HIS A 302 5.21 -11.49 6.81
N GLN A 303 5.78 -10.32 6.52
CA GLN A 303 6.92 -9.78 7.28
C GLN A 303 6.54 -9.41 8.73
N ARG A 304 5.28 -9.00 8.95
CA ARG A 304 4.76 -8.60 10.26
C ARG A 304 3.60 -9.50 10.64
N ILE A 305 3.63 -9.97 11.88
CA ILE A 305 2.60 -10.84 12.44
C ILE A 305 1.22 -10.14 12.47
N ASP A 306 1.19 -8.82 12.69
CA ASP A 306 -0.03 -8.00 12.67
C ASP A 306 -0.86 -8.20 11.39
N THR A 307 -0.18 -8.46 10.25
CA THR A 307 -0.85 -8.73 8.98
C THR A 307 -1.58 -10.07 9.00
N THR A 308 -1.05 -11.05 9.72
CA THR A 308 -1.66 -12.38 9.89
C THR A 308 -2.76 -12.34 10.95
N LEU A 309 -2.57 -11.58 12.02
CA LEU A 309 -3.56 -11.40 13.09
C LEU A 309 -4.89 -10.80 12.57
N GLN A 310 -4.88 -10.07 11.46
CA GLN A 310 -6.12 -9.58 10.84
C GLN A 310 -7.07 -10.72 10.38
N TYR A 311 -6.54 -11.92 10.16
CA TYR A 311 -7.34 -13.11 9.83
C TYR A 311 -7.79 -13.88 11.09
N ALA A 312 -7.05 -13.70 12.17
CA ALA A 312 -7.35 -14.28 13.48
C ALA A 312 -8.37 -13.44 14.29
N MET A 313 -9.25 -12.69 13.62
CA MET A 313 -10.37 -12.05 14.34
C MET A 313 -11.23 -13.15 14.95
N VAL A 314 -10.93 -13.39 16.22
CA VAL A 314 -11.31 -14.55 17.02
C VAL A 314 -12.83 -14.65 17.05
N LYS A 315 -13.38 -15.64 16.36
CA LYS A 315 -14.76 -16.05 16.62
C LYS A 315 -14.81 -16.58 18.04
N GLN A 316 -15.79 -16.17 18.82
CA GLN A 316 -15.98 -16.64 20.21
C GLN A 316 -16.04 -18.19 20.31
N SER A 317 -16.50 -18.84 19.21
CA SER A 317 -16.49 -20.31 19.10
C SER A 317 -15.06 -20.89 19.13
N ASN A 318 -14.08 -20.22 18.51
CA ASN A 318 -12.70 -20.69 18.49
C ASN A 318 -12.03 -20.56 19.86
N VAL A 319 -12.36 -19.49 20.61
CA VAL A 319 -11.91 -19.33 22.00
C VAL A 319 -12.44 -20.46 22.86
N LYS A 320 -13.74 -20.80 22.71
CA LYS A 320 -14.37 -21.91 23.47
C LYS A 320 -13.75 -23.25 23.13
N MET A 321 -13.46 -23.52 21.86
CA MET A 321 -12.79 -24.77 21.44
C MET A 321 -11.35 -24.84 21.96
N ALA A 322 -10.59 -23.74 21.83
CA ALA A 322 -9.24 -23.68 22.38
C ALA A 322 -9.21 -23.85 23.88
N HIS A 323 -10.10 -23.19 24.62
CA HIS A 323 -10.22 -23.38 26.08
C HIS A 323 -10.45 -24.85 26.43
N LYS A 324 -11.43 -25.52 25.76
CA LYS A 324 -11.70 -26.95 25.98
C LYS A 324 -10.52 -27.86 25.66
N LYS A 325 -9.72 -27.49 24.63
CA LYS A 325 -8.58 -28.31 24.17
C LYS A 325 -7.35 -28.18 25.04
N TYR A 326 -7.09 -26.99 25.59
CA TYR A 326 -5.81 -26.68 26.26
C TYR A 326 -5.92 -26.47 27.77
N ILE A 327 -7.14 -26.24 28.29
CA ILE A 327 -7.35 -25.94 29.72
C ILE A 327 -8.26 -26.96 30.41
N GLY A 328 -9.12 -27.65 29.66
CA GLY A 328 -9.95 -28.74 30.21
C GLY A 328 -11.30 -28.74 29.55
#